data_501dd3ea8ba8d088e390ec8c05a4a283
#
_entry.id   501dd3ea8ba8d088e390ec8c05a4a283
#
_cell.length_a   1.000
_cell.length_b   1.000
_cell.length_c   1.000
_cell.angle_alpha   90.00
_cell.angle_beta   90.00
_cell.angle_gamma   90.00
#
_symmetry.space_group_name_H-M   'P 1'
#
loop_
_entity.id
_entity.type
_entity.pdbx_description
1 polymer ?
#
loop_
_entity_poly.entity_id
_entity_poly.type
_entity_poly.pdbx_seq_one_letter_code
_entity_poly.pdbx_strand_id
1 'polypeptide(L)' 'MFNGLVREIARVKSYQNNTLSLIARHKPNLGDSIAVNGACLTVTQVFTNGFAVELSRETRTHIATENLRDKVHIEPALRY' A
#
# COMPACT_ATOMS: atom_id res chain seq x y z
N MET A 1 7.24 -3.40 11.99
CA MET A 1 8.63 -3.44 11.50
C MET A 1 8.67 -3.98 10.07
N PHE A 2 9.45 -3.35 9.22
CA PHE A 2 9.65 -3.81 7.85
C PHE A 2 11.08 -4.32 7.73
N ASN A 3 11.24 -5.55 7.26
CA ASN A 3 12.56 -6.17 7.22
C ASN A 3 13.06 -6.45 5.80
N GLY A 4 12.29 -6.10 4.80
CA GLY A 4 12.68 -6.27 3.42
C GLY A 4 12.68 -7.70 2.89
N LEU A 5 12.30 -8.67 3.71
CA LEU A 5 12.32 -10.07 3.30
C LEU A 5 11.05 -10.48 2.55
N VAL A 6 9.93 -9.81 2.81
CA VAL A 6 8.66 -10.11 2.16
C VAL A 6 8.28 -8.90 1.35
N ARG A 7 8.52 -8.98 0.05
CA ARG A 7 8.19 -7.90 -0.88
C ARG A 7 7.33 -8.45 -2.00
N GLU A 8 6.44 -7.61 -2.45
CA GLU A 8 5.60 -7.95 -3.58
C GLU A 8 5.45 -6.71 -4.47
N ILE A 9 5.30 -6.93 -5.77
CA ILE A 9 4.94 -5.86 -6.68
C ILE A 9 3.44 -5.92 -6.85
N ALA A 10 2.75 -4.88 -6.40
CA ALA A 10 1.31 -4.77 -6.52
C ALA A 10 0.96 -3.88 -7.71
N ARG A 11 -0.18 -4.15 -8.31
CA ARG A 11 -0.67 -3.35 -9.43
C ARG A 11 -1.63 -2.30 -8.91
N VAL A 12 -1.48 -1.08 -9.37
CA VAL A 12 -2.39 0.00 -8.98
C VAL A 12 -3.70 -0.15 -9.75
N LYS A 13 -4.79 -0.30 -9.02
CA LYS A 13 -6.13 -0.36 -9.59
C LYS A 13 -6.70 1.04 -9.78
N SER A 14 -6.54 1.89 -8.76
CA SER A 14 -7.00 3.27 -8.83
C SER A 14 -6.36 4.08 -7.72
N TYR A 15 -6.31 5.39 -7.92
CA TYR A 15 -5.88 6.32 -6.88
C TYR A 15 -6.76 7.56 -6.98
N GLN A 16 -7.60 7.76 -5.97
CA GLN A 16 -8.47 8.92 -5.90
C GLN A 16 -8.89 9.17 -4.46
N ASN A 17 -9.14 10.43 -4.13
CA ASN A 17 -9.54 10.82 -2.78
C ASN A 17 -8.57 10.31 -1.71
N ASN A 18 -7.27 10.37 -2.00
CA ASN A 18 -6.19 9.92 -1.10
C ASN A 18 -6.25 8.44 -0.80
N THR A 19 -7.00 7.66 -1.57
CA THR A 19 -7.12 6.22 -1.41
C THR A 19 -6.47 5.53 -2.59
N LEU A 20 -5.49 4.69 -2.31
CA LEU A 20 -4.78 3.89 -3.30
C LEU A 20 -5.30 2.47 -3.22
N SER A 21 -5.94 2.01 -4.30
CA SER A 21 -6.44 0.64 -4.39
C SER A 21 -5.46 -0.20 -5.19
N LEU A 22 -5.10 -1.35 -4.63
CA LEU A 22 -4.06 -2.21 -5.18
C LEU A 22 -4.59 -3.61 -5.43
N ILE A 23 -4.08 -4.25 -6.47
CA ILE A 23 -4.28 -5.67 -6.73
C ILE A 23 -3.00 -6.36 -6.30
N ALA A 24 -3.10 -7.29 -5.37
CA ALA A 24 -1.95 -7.95 -4.79
C ALA A 24 -2.32 -9.33 -4.27
N ARG A 25 -1.32 -10.18 -4.12
CA ARG A 25 -1.51 -11.51 -3.52
C ARG A 25 -1.61 -11.41 -2.00
N HIS A 26 -0.89 -10.47 -1.43
CA HIS A 26 -0.90 -10.28 0.01
C HIS A 26 -2.31 -9.94 0.49
N LYS A 27 -2.72 -10.55 1.59
CA LYS A 27 -4.05 -10.34 2.16
C LYS A 27 -3.91 -9.76 3.57
N PRO A 28 -3.86 -8.43 3.67
CA PRO A 28 -3.77 -7.79 4.97
C PRO A 28 -5.12 -7.76 5.68
N ASN A 29 -5.08 -7.41 6.95
CA ASN A 29 -6.29 -7.11 7.71
C ASN A 29 -6.50 -5.60 7.75
N LEU A 30 -7.73 -5.19 7.99
CA LEU A 30 -8.03 -3.77 8.19
C LEU A 30 -7.16 -3.23 9.32
N GLY A 31 -6.62 -2.04 9.11
CA GLY A 31 -5.76 -1.39 10.09
C GLY A 31 -4.30 -1.78 10.01
N ASP A 32 -3.95 -2.75 9.17
CA ASP A 32 -2.55 -3.15 9.01
C ASP A 32 -1.73 -2.02 8.40
N SER A 33 -0.45 -2.01 8.72
CA SER A 33 0.51 -1.08 8.11
C SER A 33 1.23 -1.79 6.97
N ILE A 34 1.25 -1.14 5.81
CA ILE A 34 1.93 -1.64 4.62
C ILE A 34 2.85 -0.55 4.12
N ALA A 35 4.10 -0.88 3.82
CA ALA A 35 4.98 0.07 3.14
C ALA A 35 4.70 -0.02 1.64
N VAL A 36 4.38 1.12 1.05
CA VAL A 36 4.13 1.23 -0.40
C VAL A 36 5.19 2.17 -0.96
N ASN A 37 6.08 1.64 -1.79
CA ASN A 37 7.25 2.37 -2.29
C ASN A 37 8.05 3.04 -1.16
N GLY A 38 8.10 2.36 0.00
CA GLY A 38 8.84 2.84 1.16
C GLY A 38 8.05 3.71 2.13
N ALA A 39 6.83 4.10 1.79
CA ALA A 39 5.99 4.91 2.68
C ALA A 39 5.01 4.02 3.44
N CYS A 40 4.93 4.20 4.75
CA CYS A 40 4.06 3.40 5.60
C CYS A 40 2.63 3.92 5.52
N LEU A 41 1.71 3.08 5.06
CA LEU A 41 0.30 3.43 4.87
C LEU A 41 -0.59 2.44 5.61
N THR A 42 -1.82 2.86 5.90
CA THR A 42 -2.77 2.05 6.65
C THR A 42 -3.82 1.46 5.73
N VAL A 43 -4.09 0.16 5.89
CA VAL A 43 -5.10 -0.55 5.11
C VAL A 43 -6.48 -0.13 5.60
N THR A 44 -7.28 0.41 4.69
CA THR A 44 -8.63 0.90 5.00
C THR A 44 -9.74 0.03 4.40
N GLN A 45 -9.41 -0.78 3.39
CA GLN A 45 -10.38 -1.70 2.78
C GLN A 45 -9.66 -2.96 2.33
N VAL A 46 -10.36 -4.08 2.33
CA VAL A 46 -9.83 -5.36 1.86
C VAL A 46 -10.78 -5.92 0.82
N PHE A 47 -10.23 -6.33 -0.33
CA PHE A 47 -10.98 -6.90 -1.43
C PHE A 47 -10.57 -8.35 -1.67
N THR A 48 -11.34 -9.04 -2.51
CA THR A 48 -11.01 -10.43 -2.87
C THR A 48 -9.63 -10.56 -3.50
N ASN A 49 -9.24 -9.59 -4.32
CA ASN A 49 -7.99 -9.64 -5.08
C ASN A 49 -7.00 -8.55 -4.70
N GLY A 50 -7.22 -7.88 -3.58
CA GLY A 50 -6.32 -6.80 -3.17
C GLY A 50 -6.85 -6.03 -1.97
N PHE A 51 -6.37 -4.80 -1.84
CA PHE A 51 -6.73 -3.97 -0.71
C PHE A 51 -6.53 -2.50 -1.07
N ALA A 52 -7.03 -1.62 -0.21
CA ALA A 52 -6.84 -0.19 -0.37
C ALA A 52 -6.14 0.37 0.86
N VAL A 53 -5.29 1.36 0.63
CA VAL A 53 -4.57 2.08 1.68
C VAL A 53 -4.86 3.57 1.53
N GLU A 54 -4.83 4.27 2.66
CA GLU A 54 -5.08 5.70 2.68
C GLU A 54 -3.77 6.44 2.86
N LEU A 55 -3.58 7.50 2.06
CA LEU A 55 -2.41 8.35 2.14
C LEU A 55 -2.74 9.57 3.00
N SER A 56 -1.91 9.82 4.02
CA SER A 56 -2.01 11.04 4.80
C SER A 56 -1.48 12.22 3.98
N ARG A 57 -1.77 13.43 4.43
CA ARG A 57 -1.25 14.64 3.78
C ARG A 57 0.28 14.58 3.73
N GLU A 58 0.90 14.18 4.82
CA GLU A 58 2.35 14.11 4.92
C GLU A 58 2.91 13.10 3.94
N THR A 59 2.29 11.93 3.85
CA THR A 59 2.72 10.89 2.91
C THR A 59 2.62 11.38 1.47
N ARG A 60 1.58 12.14 1.14
CA ARG A 60 1.38 12.66 -0.22
C ARG A 60 2.48 13.61 -0.65
N THR A 61 3.09 14.33 0.29
CA THR A 61 4.19 15.23 -0.06
C THR A 61 5.49 14.48 -0.33
N HIS A 62 5.61 13.24 0.17
CA HIS A 62 6.82 12.44 0.01
C HIS A 62 6.74 11.43 -1.13
N ILE A 63 5.55 11.12 -1.60
CA ILE A 63 5.35 10.18 -2.70
C ILE A 63 5.00 10.96 -3.97
N ALA A 64 5.77 10.75 -5.03
CA ALA A 64 5.42 11.29 -6.33
C ALA A 64 4.18 10.55 -6.84
N THR A 65 3.06 11.27 -7.00
CA THR A 65 1.80 10.63 -7.36
C THR A 65 1.82 9.97 -8.73
N GLU A 66 2.65 10.46 -9.64
CA GLU A 66 2.81 9.81 -10.94
C GLU A 66 3.42 8.42 -10.84
N ASN A 67 4.11 8.10 -9.75
CA ASN A 67 4.66 6.76 -9.52
C ASN A 67 3.60 5.79 -9.01
N LEU A 68 2.40 6.27 -8.71
CA LEU A 68 1.30 5.45 -8.20
C LEU A 68 0.32 5.05 -9.31
N ARG A 69 0.75 5.05 -10.57
CA ARG A 69 -0.17 4.83 -11.70
C ARG A 69 -0.20 3.41 -12.23
N ASP A 70 0.84 2.61 -11.98
CA ASP A 70 0.93 1.28 -12.59
C ASP A 70 1.25 0.23 -11.55
N LYS A 71 2.49 0.21 -11.07
CA LYS A 71 2.95 -0.79 -10.11
C LYS A 71 3.62 -0.12 -8.95
N VAL A 72 3.49 -0.75 -7.78
CA VAL A 72 4.17 -0.28 -6.58
C VAL A 72 4.78 -1.47 -5.87
N HIS A 73 5.86 -1.22 -5.14
CA HIS A 73 6.44 -2.23 -4.27
C HIS A 73 5.75 -2.16 -2.92
N ILE A 74 5.25 -3.29 -2.44
CA ILE A 74 4.64 -3.35 -1.13
C ILE A 74 5.46 -4.24 -0.22
N GLU A 75 5.48 -3.90 1.06
CA GLU A 75 6.18 -4.65 2.09
C GLU A 75 5.31 -4.65 3.34
N PRO A 76 4.72 -5.80 3.69
CA PRO A 76 3.91 -5.88 4.90
C PRO A 76 4.75 -5.72 6.15
N ALA A 77 4.18 -5.12 7.18
CA ALA A 77 4.83 -5.01 8.46
C ALA A 77 4.84 -6.39 9.14
N LEU A 78 5.94 -6.68 9.85
CA LEU A 78 5.99 -7.88 10.65
C LEU A 78 5.12 -7.71 11.88
N ARG A 79 4.47 -8.81 12.29
CA ARG A 79 3.66 -8.85 13.49
C ARG A 79 4.30 -9.80 14.48
N TYR A 80 4.30 -9.39 15.72
CA TYR A 80 4.80 -10.18 16.83
C TYR A 80 3.67 -10.56 17.75
#